data_f62a0f15f78c954626aba329d3064dec
#
_entry.id   f62a0f15f78c954626aba329d3064dec
#
_cell.length_a   1.000
_cell.length_b   1.000
_cell.length_c   1.000
_cell.angle_alpha   90.00
_cell.angle_beta   90.00
_cell.angle_gamma   90.00
#
_symmetry.space_group_name_H-M   'P 1'
#
loop_
_entity.id
_entity.type
_entity.pdbx_description
1 polymer ?
#
loop_
_entity_poly.entity_id
_entity_poly.type
_entity_poly.pdbx_seq_one_letter_code
_entity_poly.pdbx_strand_id
1 'polypeptide(L)'
;GAYNVDGRGLANVDICPAGKDRFKVMLGHGETLEPDTGHVYPAMQGIDFYHHYKEDIALLGEMGFKTFRLSIAWSRIFPNGDDAEPNEAGLQFYENVFKECHKYGIEPLVTITHFDCPIHLTKEYGGWKNRKLIEFYKKLVTVLFTRYKGLVKYWLTFNEINMILHLPFM
;
A
#
# COMPACT_ATOMS: atom_id res chain seq x y z
N GLY A 1 -5.78 -2.55 3.22
CA GLY A 1 -6.48 -3.68 3.83
C GLY A 1 -6.67 -4.85 2.89
N ALA A 2 -7.44 -5.84 3.30
CA ALA A 2 -7.77 -7.06 2.54
C ALA A 2 -6.52 -7.88 2.13
N TYR A 3 -5.77 -8.30 3.13
CA TYR A 3 -4.60 -9.16 2.98
C TYR A 3 -4.94 -10.47 2.25
N ASN A 4 -4.04 -10.91 1.38
CA ASN A 4 -4.17 -12.11 0.54
C ASN A 4 -5.32 -12.10 -0.49
N VAL A 5 -6.06 -11.02 -0.62
CA VAL A 5 -7.06 -10.93 -1.70
C VAL A 5 -6.34 -10.63 -3.01
N ASP A 6 -6.61 -11.44 -4.03
CA ASP A 6 -5.97 -11.37 -5.35
C ASP A 6 -4.43 -11.35 -5.30
N GLY A 7 -3.86 -12.12 -4.38
CA GLY A 7 -2.42 -12.30 -4.27
C GLY A 7 -1.65 -11.18 -3.58
N ARG A 8 -2.32 -10.28 -2.84
CA ARG A 8 -1.62 -9.27 -2.04
C ARG A 8 -0.75 -9.94 -0.97
N GLY A 9 0.53 -9.57 -0.92
CA GLY A 9 1.45 -10.00 0.13
C GLY A 9 1.34 -9.17 1.40
N LEU A 10 2.03 -9.59 2.46
CA LEU A 10 2.17 -8.81 3.70
C LEU A 10 3.06 -7.60 3.49
N ALA A 11 2.65 -6.48 4.09
CA ALA A 11 3.45 -5.28 4.26
C ALA A 11 3.80 -5.06 5.74
N ASN A 12 4.78 -4.20 6.00
CA ASN A 12 5.20 -3.89 7.37
C ASN A 12 4.06 -3.35 8.25
N VAL A 13 3.10 -2.62 7.70
CA VAL A 13 1.92 -2.14 8.44
C VAL A 13 1.01 -3.27 8.92
N ASP A 14 1.01 -4.40 8.22
CA ASP A 14 0.15 -5.55 8.55
C ASP A 14 0.59 -6.26 9.84
N ILE A 15 1.86 -6.12 10.23
CA ILE A 15 2.39 -6.70 11.46
C ILE A 15 2.29 -5.76 12.66
N CYS A 16 1.71 -4.59 12.51
CA CYS A 16 1.50 -3.65 13.61
C CYS A 16 0.19 -3.98 14.34
N PRO A 17 0.25 -4.54 15.56
CA PRO A 17 -0.95 -4.90 16.29
C PRO A 17 -1.71 -3.68 16.80
N ALA A 18 -2.97 -3.90 17.20
CA ALA A 18 -3.73 -2.91 17.96
C ALA A 18 -3.25 -2.89 19.43
N GLY A 19 -3.53 -1.78 20.11
CA GLY A 19 -3.25 -1.63 21.54
C GLY A 19 -1.83 -1.20 21.88
N LYS A 20 -1.41 -1.48 23.09
CA LYS A 20 -0.13 -0.98 23.66
C LYS A 20 1.12 -1.51 22.96
N ASP A 21 1.04 -2.71 22.39
CA ASP A 21 2.20 -3.34 21.75
C ASP A 21 2.47 -2.78 20.35
N ARG A 22 1.57 -1.95 19.82
CA ARG A 22 1.75 -1.25 18.55
C ARG A 22 3.03 -0.43 18.50
N PHE A 23 3.26 0.38 19.54
CA PHE A 23 4.45 1.23 19.60
C PHE A 23 5.73 0.42 19.74
N LYS A 24 5.67 -0.71 20.45
CA LYS A 24 6.81 -1.63 20.55
C LYS A 24 7.27 -2.10 19.17
N VAL A 25 6.33 -2.52 18.31
CA VAL A 25 6.64 -2.95 16.95
C VAL A 25 7.10 -1.77 16.09
N MET A 26 6.42 -0.63 16.15
CA MET A 26 6.76 0.56 15.37
C MET A 26 8.15 1.10 15.69
N LEU A 27 8.62 0.95 16.94
CA LEU A 27 9.96 1.35 17.37
C LEU A 27 11.04 0.28 17.11
N GLY A 28 10.68 -0.83 16.45
CA GLY A 28 11.64 -1.87 16.10
C GLY A 28 11.95 -2.84 17.23
N HIS A 29 11.17 -2.88 18.29
CA HIS A 29 11.32 -3.79 19.42
C HIS A 29 10.41 -5.02 19.36
N GLY A 30 9.81 -5.30 18.20
CA GLY A 30 9.05 -6.52 17.95
C GLY A 30 9.96 -7.75 17.91
N GLU A 31 9.47 -8.87 18.44
CA GLU A 31 10.25 -10.12 18.50
C GLU A 31 10.25 -10.86 17.16
N THR A 32 9.18 -10.70 16.38
CA THR A 32 9.02 -11.34 15.05
C THR A 32 8.49 -10.35 14.03
N LEU A 33 8.75 -10.63 12.75
CA LEU A 33 8.18 -9.90 11.62
C LEU A 33 6.97 -10.65 11.04
N GLU A 34 6.19 -11.29 11.90
CA GLU A 34 5.01 -12.06 11.54
C GLU A 34 3.85 -11.77 12.48
N PRO A 35 2.60 -11.78 11.99
CA PRO A 35 1.45 -11.70 12.87
C PRO A 35 1.30 -12.97 13.70
N ASP A 36 0.85 -12.82 14.92
CA ASP A 36 0.51 -13.93 15.81
C ASP A 36 -1.00 -14.06 16.01
N THR A 37 -1.43 -15.05 16.78
CA THR A 37 -2.85 -15.29 17.08
C THR A 37 -3.34 -14.55 18.33
N GLY A 38 -2.45 -13.91 19.07
CA GLY A 38 -2.75 -13.22 20.33
C GLY A 38 -3.11 -11.75 20.19
N HIS A 39 -2.97 -11.19 18.99
CA HIS A 39 -3.22 -9.78 18.71
C HIS A 39 -4.20 -9.58 17.56
N VAL A 40 -4.83 -8.41 17.55
CA VAL A 40 -5.64 -7.94 16.42
C VAL A 40 -4.76 -7.06 15.53
N TYR A 41 -4.78 -7.30 14.23
CA TYR A 41 -4.00 -6.56 13.23
C TYR A 41 -4.92 -5.75 12.33
N PRO A 42 -5.22 -4.48 12.68
CA PRO A 42 -6.25 -3.70 11.98
C PRO A 42 -5.97 -3.47 10.50
N ALA A 43 -4.70 -3.36 10.11
CA ALA A 43 -4.33 -3.09 8.72
C ALA A 43 -4.65 -4.25 7.77
N MET A 44 -4.79 -5.48 8.28
CA MET A 44 -5.09 -6.65 7.44
C MET A 44 -6.47 -6.57 6.79
N GLN A 45 -7.43 -5.99 7.46
CA GLN A 45 -8.78 -5.76 6.92
C GLN A 45 -9.02 -4.29 6.61
N GLY A 46 -8.71 -3.39 7.54
CA GLY A 46 -8.98 -1.97 7.43
C GLY A 46 -10.48 -1.72 7.25
N ILE A 47 -10.82 -0.81 6.35
CA ILE A 47 -12.21 -0.52 5.95
C ILE A 47 -12.68 -1.42 4.80
N ASP A 48 -11.88 -2.39 4.42
CA ASP A 48 -12.14 -3.29 3.29
C ASP A 48 -12.50 -2.56 1.98
N PHE A 49 -11.75 -1.53 1.66
CA PHE A 49 -11.91 -0.74 0.45
C PHE A 49 -11.86 -1.61 -0.82
N TYR A 50 -11.12 -2.70 -0.79
CA TYR A 50 -11.01 -3.62 -1.91
C TYR A 50 -12.39 -4.12 -2.38
N HIS A 51 -13.28 -4.45 -1.44
CA HIS A 51 -14.63 -4.94 -1.77
C HIS A 51 -15.68 -3.83 -1.88
N HIS A 52 -15.43 -2.66 -1.27
CA HIS A 52 -16.42 -1.58 -1.15
C HIS A 52 -16.09 -0.33 -1.97
N TYR A 53 -15.01 -0.33 -2.76
CA TYR A 53 -14.53 0.87 -3.46
C TYR A 53 -15.59 1.53 -4.36
N LYS A 54 -16.48 0.75 -4.98
CA LYS A 54 -17.53 1.30 -5.84
C LYS A 54 -18.54 2.13 -5.06
N GLU A 55 -19.00 1.60 -3.95
CA GLU A 55 -19.90 2.32 -3.03
C GLU A 55 -19.22 3.55 -2.44
N ASP A 56 -18.01 3.38 -1.92
CA ASP A 56 -17.26 4.46 -1.29
C ASP A 56 -17.01 5.62 -2.27
N ILE A 57 -16.62 5.33 -3.50
CA ILE A 57 -16.37 6.35 -4.53
C ILE A 57 -17.70 7.01 -4.97
N ALA A 58 -18.78 6.26 -5.06
CA ALA A 58 -20.11 6.80 -5.36
C ALA A 58 -20.54 7.81 -4.28
N LEU A 59 -20.35 7.49 -3.00
CA LEU A 59 -20.62 8.38 -1.87
C LEU A 59 -19.76 9.65 -1.92
N LEU A 60 -18.47 9.51 -2.24
CA LEU A 60 -17.59 10.67 -2.43
C LEU A 60 -18.09 11.59 -3.56
N GLY A 61 -18.59 11.00 -4.64
CA GLY A 61 -19.20 11.73 -5.75
C GLY A 61 -20.46 12.46 -5.33
N GLU A 62 -21.35 11.80 -4.59
CA GLU A 62 -22.58 12.38 -4.05
C GLU A 62 -22.28 13.57 -3.11
N MET A 63 -21.24 13.43 -2.27
CA MET A 63 -20.76 14.51 -1.38
C MET A 63 -20.12 15.68 -2.13
N GLY A 64 -19.88 15.55 -3.43
CA GLY A 64 -19.33 16.62 -4.27
C GLY A 64 -17.82 16.74 -4.28
N PHE A 65 -17.07 15.75 -3.77
CA PHE A 65 -15.61 15.75 -3.81
C PHE A 65 -15.10 15.70 -5.25
N LYS A 66 -14.02 16.44 -5.52
CA LYS A 66 -13.39 16.54 -6.84
C LYS A 66 -12.05 15.82 -6.90
N THR A 67 -11.49 15.49 -5.77
CA THR A 67 -10.21 14.79 -5.65
C THR A 67 -10.32 13.73 -4.57
N PHE A 68 -9.79 12.55 -4.87
CA PHE A 68 -9.68 11.46 -3.90
C PHE A 68 -8.23 11.04 -3.78
N ARG A 69 -7.65 11.24 -2.59
CA ARG A 69 -6.30 10.77 -2.29
C ARG A 69 -6.34 9.34 -1.78
N LEU A 70 -5.57 8.47 -2.41
CA LEU A 70 -5.38 7.09 -1.99
C LEU A 70 -3.93 6.67 -2.20
N SER A 71 -3.53 5.55 -1.64
CA SER A 71 -2.21 4.96 -1.86
C SER A 71 -2.31 3.61 -2.55
N ILE A 72 -1.26 3.29 -3.29
CA ILE A 72 -1.06 1.94 -3.84
C ILE A 72 -0.51 1.05 -2.72
N ALA A 73 -1.05 -0.14 -2.54
CA ALA A 73 -0.39 -1.16 -1.74
C ALA A 73 0.70 -1.82 -2.60
N TRP A 74 1.96 -1.54 -2.28
CA TRP A 74 3.10 -2.12 -3.02
C TRP A 74 3.00 -3.63 -3.13
N SER A 75 2.67 -4.30 -2.01
CA SER A 75 2.52 -5.76 -1.95
C SER A 75 1.30 -6.31 -2.71
N ARG A 76 0.42 -5.47 -3.22
CA ARG A 76 -0.63 -5.89 -4.14
C ARG A 76 -0.12 -5.95 -5.58
N ILE A 77 0.85 -5.13 -5.92
CA ILE A 77 1.47 -5.09 -7.26
C ILE A 77 2.63 -6.10 -7.34
N PHE A 78 3.49 -6.11 -6.33
CA PHE A 78 4.58 -7.07 -6.18
C PHE A 78 4.49 -7.69 -4.78
N PRO A 79 3.88 -8.86 -4.62
CA PRO A 79 3.57 -9.43 -3.30
C PRO A 79 4.76 -9.56 -2.35
N ASN A 80 5.95 -9.86 -2.87
CA ASN A 80 7.20 -9.90 -2.13
C ASN A 80 8.07 -8.64 -2.31
N GLY A 81 7.72 -7.79 -3.26
CA GLY A 81 8.49 -6.59 -3.59
C GLY A 81 9.59 -6.81 -4.63
N ASP A 82 10.24 -7.97 -4.61
CA ASP A 82 11.33 -8.38 -5.52
C ASP A 82 10.88 -9.35 -6.62
N ASP A 83 9.58 -9.59 -6.75
CA ASP A 83 9.02 -10.47 -7.77
C ASP A 83 9.44 -10.05 -9.18
N ALA A 84 9.65 -11.04 -10.06
CA ALA A 84 10.05 -10.79 -11.45
C ALA A 84 8.95 -10.04 -12.22
N GLU A 85 7.69 -10.43 -12.02
CA GLU A 85 6.52 -9.89 -12.70
C GLU A 85 5.50 -9.32 -11.72
N PRO A 86 4.76 -8.27 -12.11
CA PRO A 86 3.70 -7.74 -11.29
C PRO A 86 2.48 -8.67 -11.26
N ASN A 87 1.69 -8.56 -10.18
CA ASN A 87 0.41 -9.25 -10.06
C ASN A 87 -0.66 -8.50 -10.88
N GLU A 88 -1.10 -9.09 -11.97
CA GLU A 88 -2.09 -8.48 -12.88
C GLU A 88 -3.43 -8.20 -12.19
N ALA A 89 -3.88 -9.07 -11.29
CA ALA A 89 -5.11 -8.84 -10.54
C ALA A 89 -5.04 -7.57 -9.68
N GLY A 90 -3.87 -7.30 -9.08
CA GLY A 90 -3.64 -6.07 -8.33
C GLY A 90 -3.63 -4.82 -9.21
N LEU A 91 -2.99 -4.91 -10.36
CA LEU A 91 -2.99 -3.81 -11.35
C LEU A 91 -4.41 -3.51 -11.85
N GLN A 92 -5.18 -4.55 -12.16
CA GLN A 92 -6.55 -4.40 -12.63
C GLN A 92 -7.46 -3.79 -11.56
N PHE A 93 -7.26 -4.14 -10.29
CA PHE A 93 -8.01 -3.54 -9.19
C PHE A 93 -7.87 -2.02 -9.17
N TYR A 94 -6.65 -1.50 -9.18
CA TYR A 94 -6.44 -0.05 -9.17
C TYR A 94 -6.92 0.62 -10.46
N GLU A 95 -6.79 -0.04 -11.60
CA GLU A 95 -7.38 0.47 -12.84
C GLU A 95 -8.89 0.67 -12.71
N ASN A 96 -9.56 -0.31 -12.12
CA ASN A 96 -11.00 -0.23 -11.86
C ASN A 96 -11.34 0.91 -10.88
N VAL A 97 -10.54 1.09 -9.84
CA VAL A 97 -10.69 2.20 -8.88
C VAL A 97 -10.59 3.56 -9.58
N PHE A 98 -9.58 3.75 -10.42
CA PHE A 98 -9.36 5.02 -11.12
C PHE A 98 -10.46 5.31 -12.13
N LYS A 99 -10.93 4.29 -12.86
CA LYS A 99 -12.08 4.42 -13.77
C LYS A 99 -13.35 4.79 -13.02
N GLU A 100 -13.56 4.20 -11.85
CA GLU A 100 -14.71 4.54 -11.01
C GLU A 100 -14.65 5.99 -10.52
N CYS A 101 -13.46 6.48 -10.13
CA CYS A 101 -13.28 7.89 -9.80
C CYS A 101 -13.65 8.81 -10.96
N HIS A 102 -13.18 8.51 -12.16
CA HIS A 102 -13.48 9.32 -13.35
C HIS A 102 -14.98 9.33 -13.70
N LYS A 103 -15.66 8.23 -13.45
CA LYS A 103 -17.12 8.13 -13.64
C LYS A 103 -17.89 9.20 -12.85
N TYR A 104 -17.40 9.58 -11.68
CA TYR A 104 -18.00 10.62 -10.83
C TYR A 104 -17.29 11.98 -10.93
N GLY A 105 -16.41 12.16 -11.90
CA GLY A 105 -15.67 13.41 -12.06
C GLY A 105 -14.67 13.69 -10.95
N ILE A 106 -14.14 12.64 -10.32
CA ILE A 106 -13.16 12.71 -9.24
C ILE A 106 -11.76 12.40 -9.79
N GLU A 107 -10.80 13.31 -9.56
CA GLU A 107 -9.40 13.09 -9.92
C GLU A 107 -8.68 12.28 -8.84
N PRO A 108 -8.06 11.15 -9.19
CA PRO A 108 -7.20 10.43 -8.26
C PRO A 108 -5.91 11.21 -7.97
N LEU A 109 -5.57 11.35 -6.69
CA LEU A 109 -4.27 11.81 -6.21
C LEU A 109 -3.60 10.62 -5.53
N VAL A 110 -2.61 10.03 -6.19
CA VAL A 110 -2.10 8.70 -5.81
C VAL A 110 -0.75 8.80 -5.11
N THR A 111 -0.69 8.34 -3.88
CA THR A 111 0.55 8.12 -3.14
C THR A 111 1.11 6.75 -3.49
N ILE A 112 2.33 6.69 -4.00
CA ILE A 112 2.95 5.45 -4.46
C ILE A 112 3.20 4.51 -3.29
N THR A 113 3.79 5.00 -2.19
CA THR A 113 3.98 4.21 -0.97
C THR A 113 3.65 5.02 0.28
N HIS A 114 2.92 4.39 1.20
CA HIS A 114 2.43 5.00 2.43
C HIS A 114 2.68 4.06 3.61
N PHE A 115 3.95 3.92 4.01
CA PHE A 115 4.41 3.07 5.12
C PHE A 115 4.11 1.57 4.94
N ASP A 116 4.04 1.09 3.71
CA ASP A 116 3.57 -0.25 3.37
C ASP A 116 4.59 -1.07 2.57
N CYS A 117 5.86 -0.95 2.93
CA CYS A 117 6.92 -1.76 2.33
C CYS A 117 6.58 -3.26 2.47
N PRO A 118 6.70 -4.05 1.39
CA PRO A 118 6.53 -5.50 1.49
C PRO A 118 7.44 -6.09 2.56
N ILE A 119 6.86 -6.89 3.47
CA ILE A 119 7.61 -7.43 4.63
C ILE A 119 8.77 -8.32 4.20
N HIS A 120 8.64 -8.99 3.07
CA HIS A 120 9.71 -9.80 2.48
C HIS A 120 10.98 -8.96 2.22
N LEU A 121 10.83 -7.72 1.74
CA LEU A 121 11.98 -6.82 1.53
C LEU A 121 12.68 -6.45 2.84
N THR A 122 11.93 -6.36 3.93
CA THR A 122 12.52 -6.16 5.26
C THR A 122 13.27 -7.40 5.73
N LYS A 123 12.67 -8.58 5.57
CA LYS A 123 13.28 -9.85 5.99
C LYS A 123 14.54 -10.18 5.22
N GLU A 124 14.50 -10.08 3.89
CA GLU A 124 15.60 -10.54 3.03
C GLU A 124 16.68 -9.47 2.82
N TYR A 125 16.31 -8.19 2.80
CA TYR A 125 17.24 -7.11 2.43
C TYR A 125 17.48 -6.11 3.56
N GLY A 126 16.76 -6.19 4.66
CA GLY A 126 16.83 -5.20 5.74
C GLY A 126 16.08 -3.90 5.45
N GLY A 127 15.12 -3.94 4.52
CA GLY A 127 14.31 -2.78 4.17
C GLY A 127 15.13 -1.65 3.56
N TRP A 128 14.74 -0.40 3.82
CA TRP A 128 15.34 0.80 3.21
C TRP A 128 16.79 1.07 3.59
N LYS A 129 17.38 0.30 4.50
CA LYS A 129 18.83 0.32 4.74
C LYS A 129 19.62 -0.25 3.57
N ASN A 130 19.01 -1.08 2.74
CA ASN A 130 19.62 -1.71 1.58
C ASN A 130 19.30 -0.91 0.32
N ARG A 131 20.33 -0.47 -0.40
CA ARG A 131 20.16 0.30 -1.64
C ARG A 131 19.45 -0.46 -2.76
N LYS A 132 19.36 -1.79 -2.69
CA LYS A 132 18.57 -2.61 -3.64
C LYS A 132 17.10 -2.22 -3.66
N LEU A 133 16.56 -1.69 -2.56
CA LEU A 133 15.17 -1.23 -2.53
C LEU A 133 14.91 -0.11 -3.53
N ILE A 134 15.91 0.67 -3.89
CA ILE A 134 15.80 1.69 -4.93
C ILE A 134 15.41 1.06 -6.27
N GLU A 135 16.02 -0.08 -6.61
CA GLU A 135 15.71 -0.80 -7.87
C GLU A 135 14.30 -1.42 -7.81
N PHE A 136 13.92 -2.00 -6.69
CA PHE A 136 12.57 -2.54 -6.51
C PHE A 136 11.49 -1.45 -6.57
N TYR A 137 11.75 -0.31 -5.94
CA TYR A 137 10.86 0.85 -5.99
C TYR A 137 10.77 1.43 -7.41
N LYS A 138 11.90 1.55 -8.10
CA LYS A 138 11.95 1.99 -9.50
C LYS A 138 11.11 1.08 -10.39
N LYS A 139 11.19 -0.23 -10.19
CA LYS A 139 10.37 -1.21 -10.90
C LYS A 139 8.88 -0.99 -10.64
N LEU A 140 8.48 -0.80 -9.38
CA LEU A 140 7.12 -0.45 -9.01
C LEU A 140 6.64 0.81 -9.74
N VAL A 141 7.40 1.88 -9.66
CA VAL A 141 7.06 3.17 -10.27
C VAL A 141 6.90 3.05 -11.79
N THR A 142 7.80 2.31 -12.44
CA THR A 142 7.75 2.10 -13.89
C THR A 142 6.45 1.38 -14.29
N VAL A 143 6.08 0.34 -13.55
CA VAL A 143 4.83 -0.40 -13.81
C VAL A 143 3.62 0.50 -13.60
N LEU A 144 3.58 1.26 -12.51
CA LEU A 144 2.44 2.14 -12.21
C LEU A 144 2.28 3.24 -13.24
N PHE A 145 3.35 3.91 -13.61
CA PHE A 145 3.31 5.02 -14.59
C PHE A 145 2.97 4.51 -16.00
N THR A 146 3.41 3.32 -16.34
CA THR A 146 3.07 2.71 -17.64
C THR A 146 1.60 2.30 -17.66
N ARG A 147 1.14 1.56 -16.65
CA ARG A 147 -0.21 1.01 -16.59
C ARG A 147 -1.28 2.10 -16.49
N TYR A 148 -1.05 3.12 -15.69
CA TYR A 148 -2.05 4.14 -15.38
C TYR A 148 -1.86 5.45 -16.13
N LYS A 149 -1.07 5.43 -17.20
CA LYS A 149 -0.94 6.57 -18.11
C LYS A 149 -2.31 6.95 -18.65
N GLY A 150 -2.67 8.23 -18.49
CA GLY A 150 -3.99 8.74 -18.90
C GLY A 150 -5.10 8.52 -17.87
N LEU A 151 -4.89 7.70 -16.83
CA LEU A 151 -5.85 7.51 -15.74
C LEU A 151 -5.49 8.34 -14.50
N VAL A 152 -4.21 8.50 -14.21
CA VAL A 152 -3.72 9.24 -13.05
C VAL A 152 -2.79 10.35 -13.50
N LYS A 153 -3.10 11.58 -13.10
CA LYS A 153 -2.29 12.78 -13.40
C LYS A 153 -1.38 13.17 -12.24
N TYR A 154 -1.80 12.92 -11.00
CA TYR A 154 -1.17 13.45 -9.80
C TYR A 154 -0.64 12.32 -8.93
N TRP A 155 0.69 12.35 -8.71
CA TRP A 155 1.40 11.34 -7.96
C TRP A 155 2.18 11.97 -6.81
N LEU A 156 2.14 11.32 -5.65
CA LEU A 156 3.00 11.58 -4.50
C LEU A 156 3.93 10.39 -4.33
N THR A 157 5.22 10.62 -4.23
CA THR A 157 6.20 9.53 -4.22
C THR A 157 6.19 8.73 -2.92
N PHE A 158 6.33 9.44 -1.79
CA PHE A 158 6.34 8.86 -0.45
C PHE A 158 5.45 9.67 0.46
N ASN A 159 4.76 9.00 1.39
CA ASN A 159 4.14 9.69 2.50
C ASN A 159 5.17 9.88 3.61
N GLU A 160 5.32 11.11 4.08
CA GLU A 160 6.15 11.46 5.24
C GLU A 160 7.52 10.76 5.25
N ILE A 161 8.30 10.90 4.18
CA ILE A 161 9.59 10.21 4.02
C ILE A 161 10.55 10.45 5.20
N ASN A 162 10.45 11.60 5.86
CA ASN A 162 11.24 11.95 7.04
C ASN A 162 11.00 10.98 8.22
N MET A 163 9.82 10.38 8.30
CA MET A 163 9.47 9.47 9.40
C MET A 163 10.29 8.18 9.41
N ILE A 164 10.90 7.81 8.30
CA ILE A 164 11.78 6.63 8.23
C ILE A 164 12.99 6.75 9.17
N LEU A 165 13.38 7.98 9.53
CA LEU A 165 14.45 8.23 10.47
C LEU A 165 14.04 8.02 11.93
N HIS A 166 12.74 7.96 12.21
CA HIS A 166 12.19 7.90 13.56
C HIS A 166 11.46 6.59 13.86
N LEU A 167 10.92 5.94 12.82
CA LEU A 167 10.13 4.73 12.97
C LEU A 167 10.76 3.58 12.18
N PRO A 168 11.61 2.77 12.82
CA PRO A 168 12.37 1.70 12.15
C PRO A 168 11.51 0.66 11.39
N PHE A 169 10.25 0.49 11.79
CA PHE A 169 9.35 -0.46 11.11
C PHE A 169 9.07 -0.08 9.65
N MET A 170 9.29 1.17 9.29
CA MET A 170 9.06 1.69 7.95
C MET A 170 10.22 1.38 7.01
#